data_be902d291d4672d87549524564d3afbb
#
_entry.id   be902d291d4672d87549524564d3afbb
#
_cell.length_a   1.000
_cell.length_b   1.000
_cell.length_c   1.000
_cell.angle_alpha   90.00
_cell.angle_beta   90.00
_cell.angle_gamma   90.00
#
_symmetry.space_group_name_H-M   'P 1'
#
loop_
_entity.id
_entity.type
_entity.pdbx_description
1 polymer ?
#
loop_
_entity_poly.entity_id
_entity_poly.type
_entity_poly.pdbx_seq_one_letter_code
_entity_poly.pdbx_strand_id
1 'polypeptide(L)'
;MCCVMGYTGHDLPAEKFKEYLLRTVDRGPDDQRVVEGPYGLMGFGRLAIMGLTPEGMQPFYRGADCVVCNGELYGFRFEKEILKRRGYKFCSDCDCEILLPLYYEYGLDMFRHMDAEFALILYDSRKDRLIAARDPIGIRPLFYGY
;
A
#
# COMPACT_ATOMS: atom_id res chain seq x y z
N MET A 1 5.06 8.30 -10.64
CA MET A 1 4.87 6.99 -9.96
C MET A 1 5.03 7.19 -8.47
N CYS A 2 4.18 6.56 -7.67
CA CYS A 2 4.24 6.68 -6.21
C CYS A 2 5.54 6.16 -5.60
N CYS A 3 5.74 6.40 -4.31
CA CYS A 3 6.81 5.83 -3.50
C CYS A 3 6.22 5.17 -2.27
N VAL A 4 6.76 4.02 -1.88
CA VAL A 4 6.46 3.33 -0.63
C VAL A 4 7.72 3.16 0.19
N MET A 5 7.62 3.34 1.50
CA MET A 5 8.72 3.15 2.45
C MET A 5 8.18 2.52 3.72
N GLY A 6 8.91 1.57 4.29
CA GLY A 6 8.60 0.95 5.58
C GLY A 6 9.83 0.82 6.45
N TYR A 7 9.65 0.93 7.75
CA TYR A 7 10.68 0.71 8.75
C TYR A 7 10.10 -0.11 9.91
N THR A 8 10.73 -1.23 10.21
CA THR A 8 10.36 -2.10 11.33
C THR A 8 11.27 -1.81 12.52
N GLY A 9 10.77 -1.07 13.49
CA GLY A 9 11.52 -0.67 14.68
C GLY A 9 10.93 0.57 15.31
N HIS A 10 11.48 0.99 16.47
CA HIS A 10 10.95 2.12 17.24
C HIS A 10 12.05 3.13 17.60
N ASP A 11 13.25 2.95 17.09
CA ASP A 11 14.42 3.81 17.37
C ASP A 11 14.63 4.91 16.32
N LEU A 12 13.88 4.89 15.20
CA LEU A 12 13.91 5.95 14.19
C LEU A 12 12.77 6.95 14.42
N PRO A 13 13.05 8.24 14.69
CA PRO A 13 11.99 9.25 14.80
C PRO A 13 11.23 9.43 13.48
N ALA A 14 9.90 9.67 13.58
CA ALA A 14 9.02 9.85 12.41
C ALA A 14 9.47 11.02 11.52
N GLU A 15 9.97 12.12 12.10
CA GLU A 15 10.51 13.26 11.37
C GLU A 15 11.71 12.84 10.52
N LYS A 16 12.60 12.03 11.07
CA LYS A 16 13.77 11.54 10.34
C LYS A 16 13.39 10.59 9.21
N PHE A 17 12.42 9.71 9.46
CA PHE A 17 11.85 8.85 8.43
C PHE A 17 11.20 9.68 7.31
N LYS A 18 10.49 10.75 7.66
CA LYS A 18 9.90 11.68 6.69
C LYS A 18 10.95 12.37 5.83
N GLU A 19 12.09 12.78 6.41
CA GLU A 19 13.21 13.32 5.63
C GLU A 19 13.71 12.32 4.56
N TYR A 20 13.77 11.02 4.91
CA TYR A 20 14.15 9.97 3.96
C TYR A 20 13.09 9.78 2.87
N LEU A 21 11.81 9.78 3.22
CA LEU A 21 10.73 9.70 2.24
C LEU A 21 10.78 10.87 1.26
N LEU A 22 11.05 12.08 1.75
CA LEU A 22 11.14 13.29 0.93
C LEU A 22 12.30 13.27 -0.07
N ARG A 23 13.32 12.43 0.11
CA ARG A 23 14.37 12.22 -0.92
C ARG A 23 13.82 11.57 -2.20
N THR A 24 12.63 11.01 -2.13
CA THR A 24 11.93 10.39 -3.26
C THR A 24 10.75 11.23 -3.74
N VAL A 25 10.67 12.51 -3.34
CA VAL A 25 9.53 13.40 -3.65
C VAL A 25 9.23 13.51 -5.14
N ASP A 26 10.26 13.47 -5.98
CA ASP A 26 10.11 13.53 -7.45
C ASP A 26 9.29 12.34 -8.01
N ARG A 27 9.17 11.24 -7.26
CA ARG A 27 8.33 10.10 -7.65
C ARG A 27 6.87 10.28 -7.23
N GLY A 28 6.61 10.96 -6.12
CA GLY A 28 5.27 11.19 -5.58
C GLY A 28 5.13 12.63 -5.07
N PRO A 29 5.09 13.62 -5.98
CA PRO A 29 5.16 15.03 -5.59
C PRO A 29 3.85 15.59 -5.06
N ASP A 30 2.71 14.94 -5.30
CA ASP A 30 1.40 15.53 -5.05
C ASP A 30 1.02 15.53 -3.56
N ASP A 31 1.42 14.49 -2.83
CA ASP A 31 1.19 14.40 -1.38
C ASP A 31 2.13 13.37 -0.73
N GLN A 32 2.49 13.57 0.53
CA GLN A 32 3.31 12.64 1.31
C GLN A 32 2.67 12.39 2.67
N ARG A 33 2.65 11.12 3.07
CA ARG A 33 2.13 10.71 4.37
C ARG A 33 3.09 9.76 5.06
N VAL A 34 3.32 9.99 6.34
CA VAL A 34 4.01 9.07 7.24
C VAL A 34 3.02 8.70 8.34
N VAL A 35 2.95 7.43 8.64
CA VAL A 35 2.13 6.88 9.73
C VAL A 35 2.98 5.97 10.60
N GLU A 36 2.67 5.98 11.89
CA GLU A 36 3.31 5.14 12.89
C GLU A 36 2.30 4.11 13.40
N GLY A 37 2.79 2.91 13.70
CA GLY A 37 1.98 1.82 14.21
C GLY A 37 2.83 0.80 14.96
N PRO A 38 2.23 -0.31 15.41
CA PRO A 38 2.95 -1.38 16.10
C PRO A 38 4.13 -1.93 15.28
N TYR A 39 4.03 -1.88 13.96
CA TYR A 39 5.08 -2.31 13.02
C TYR A 39 6.27 -1.36 12.90
N GLY A 40 6.18 -0.15 13.44
CA GLY A 40 7.14 0.93 13.24
C GLY A 40 6.56 2.04 12.36
N LEU A 41 7.22 2.41 11.26
CA LEU A 41 6.83 3.52 10.39
C LEU A 41 6.50 3.04 8.98
N MET A 42 5.49 3.66 8.37
CA MET A 42 5.11 3.44 6.98
C MET A 42 4.92 4.79 6.28
N GLY A 43 5.50 4.93 5.11
CA GLY A 43 5.49 6.15 4.31
C GLY A 43 4.94 5.92 2.91
N PHE A 44 4.21 6.91 2.42
CA PHE A 44 3.68 6.94 1.07
C PHE A 44 3.86 8.31 0.44
N GLY A 45 4.48 8.34 -0.74
CA GLY A 45 4.56 9.52 -1.60
C GLY A 45 3.65 9.30 -2.81
N ARG A 46 2.69 10.20 -3.01
CA ARG A 46 1.64 10.10 -4.02
C ARG A 46 2.00 10.81 -5.31
N LEU A 47 1.82 10.11 -6.44
CA LEU A 47 1.52 10.71 -7.74
C LEU A 47 0.08 10.33 -8.08
N ALA A 48 -0.82 11.31 -8.12
CA ALA A 48 -2.25 11.11 -8.27
C ALA A 48 -2.61 10.83 -9.74
N ILE A 49 -2.65 9.55 -10.13
CA ILE A 49 -3.08 9.09 -11.45
C ILE A 49 -4.47 8.46 -11.38
N MET A 50 -4.72 7.65 -10.34
CA MET A 50 -6.00 7.03 -10.05
C MET A 50 -6.54 7.51 -8.70
N GLY A 51 -7.87 7.48 -8.52
CA GLY A 51 -8.52 7.89 -7.28
C GLY A 51 -8.15 9.32 -6.90
N LEU A 52 -8.39 10.29 -7.78
CA LEU A 52 -7.90 11.68 -7.68
C LEU A 52 -8.41 12.44 -6.46
N THR A 53 -9.39 11.90 -5.75
CA THR A 53 -9.94 12.50 -4.53
C THR A 53 -9.03 12.23 -3.32
N PRO A 54 -9.20 12.96 -2.19
CA PRO A 54 -8.43 12.73 -0.97
C PRO A 54 -8.53 11.30 -0.42
N GLU A 55 -9.66 10.61 -0.65
CA GLU A 55 -9.90 9.23 -0.23
C GLU A 55 -9.00 8.22 -0.94
N GLY A 56 -8.40 8.59 -2.09
CA GLY A 56 -7.37 7.78 -2.78
C GLY A 56 -5.98 7.87 -2.16
N MET A 57 -5.79 8.66 -1.08
CA MET A 57 -4.50 8.75 -0.39
C MET A 57 -4.26 7.54 0.50
N GLN A 58 -3.05 6.99 0.38
CA GLN A 58 -2.61 5.83 1.17
C GLN A 58 -1.87 6.27 2.47
N PRO A 59 -1.77 5.39 3.49
CA PRO A 59 -2.20 3.99 3.51
C PRO A 59 -3.71 3.82 3.49
N PHE A 60 -4.17 2.72 2.87
CA PHE A 60 -5.54 2.26 3.06
C PHE A 60 -5.63 1.43 4.35
N TYR A 61 -6.71 1.60 5.09
CA TYR A 61 -6.95 0.95 6.37
C TYR A 61 -8.20 0.09 6.36
N ARG A 62 -8.15 -1.03 7.11
CA ARG A 62 -9.32 -1.79 7.57
C ARG A 62 -9.08 -2.26 9.01
N GLY A 63 -9.74 -1.59 9.95
CA GLY A 63 -9.39 -1.75 11.36
C GLY A 63 -7.97 -1.28 11.62
N ALA A 64 -7.13 -2.15 12.21
CA ALA A 64 -5.72 -1.88 12.48
C ALA A 64 -4.78 -2.35 11.33
N ASP A 65 -5.31 -3.03 10.32
CA ASP A 65 -4.54 -3.45 9.15
C ASP A 65 -4.37 -2.27 8.19
N CYS A 66 -3.23 -2.18 7.54
CA CYS A 66 -2.99 -1.14 6.55
C CYS A 66 -2.10 -1.62 5.39
N VAL A 67 -2.19 -0.92 4.26
CA VAL A 67 -1.38 -1.19 3.08
C VAL A 67 -1.00 0.09 2.36
N VAL A 68 0.24 0.14 1.88
CA VAL A 68 0.72 1.09 0.88
C VAL A 68 1.21 0.34 -0.35
N CYS A 69 0.93 0.88 -1.52
CA CYS A 69 1.29 0.26 -2.79
C CYS A 69 1.70 1.32 -3.82
N ASN A 70 2.84 1.11 -4.44
CA ASN A 70 3.21 1.76 -5.70
C ASN A 70 2.96 0.75 -6.81
N GLY A 71 1.85 0.89 -7.52
CA GLY A 71 1.49 -0.07 -8.55
C GLY A 71 0.24 0.32 -9.32
N GLU A 72 -0.14 -0.57 -10.21
CA GLU A 72 -1.40 -0.53 -10.96
C GLU A 72 -1.98 -1.93 -11.02
N LEU A 73 -3.24 -2.08 -10.58
CA LEU A 73 -3.98 -3.33 -10.58
C LEU A 73 -4.93 -3.32 -11.77
N TYR A 74 -4.60 -4.09 -12.80
CA TYR A 74 -5.41 -4.19 -14.01
C TYR A 74 -6.71 -4.95 -13.73
N GLY A 75 -7.80 -4.53 -14.37
CA GLY A 75 -9.10 -5.16 -14.15
C GLY A 75 -9.70 -4.97 -12.76
N PHE A 76 -9.12 -4.15 -11.88
CA PHE A 76 -9.53 -3.98 -10.47
C PHE A 76 -11.02 -3.67 -10.29
N ARG A 77 -11.67 -3.03 -11.26
CA ARG A 77 -13.10 -2.70 -11.18
C ARG A 77 -13.98 -3.94 -11.12
N PHE A 78 -13.62 -4.98 -11.86
CA PHE A 78 -14.32 -6.26 -11.84
C PHE A 78 -14.14 -6.94 -10.47
N GLU A 79 -12.91 -7.01 -9.97
CA GLU A 79 -12.63 -7.56 -8.64
C GLU A 79 -13.32 -6.74 -7.53
N LYS A 80 -13.32 -5.42 -7.65
CA LYS A 80 -14.01 -4.53 -6.69
C LYS A 80 -15.50 -4.82 -6.62
N GLU A 81 -16.17 -5.09 -7.75
CA GLU A 81 -17.60 -5.47 -7.78
C GLU A 81 -17.84 -6.85 -7.12
N ILE A 82 -16.95 -7.82 -7.30
CA ILE A 82 -17.01 -9.11 -6.61
C ILE A 82 -16.89 -8.90 -5.09
N LEU A 83 -15.90 -8.12 -4.67
CA LEU A 83 -15.66 -7.81 -3.27
C LEU A 83 -16.84 -7.03 -2.65
N LYS A 84 -17.46 -6.10 -3.36
CA LYS A 84 -18.69 -5.42 -2.91
C LYS A 84 -19.84 -6.40 -2.65
N ARG A 85 -20.03 -7.38 -3.52
CA ARG A 85 -21.06 -8.43 -3.34
C ARG A 85 -20.77 -9.31 -2.12
N ARG A 86 -19.50 -9.41 -1.70
CA ARG A 86 -19.07 -10.09 -0.47
C ARG A 86 -19.16 -9.18 0.79
N GLY A 87 -19.66 -7.95 0.64
CA GLY A 87 -19.91 -7.02 1.74
C GLY A 87 -18.81 -6.01 2.01
N TYR A 88 -17.76 -5.97 1.20
CA TYR A 88 -16.71 -4.95 1.36
C TYR A 88 -17.20 -3.58 0.88
N LYS A 89 -16.88 -2.54 1.65
CA LYS A 89 -17.16 -1.15 1.29
C LYS A 89 -15.89 -0.47 0.81
N PHE A 90 -16.02 0.44 -0.12
CA PHE A 90 -14.92 1.21 -0.72
C PHE A 90 -15.28 2.68 -0.71
N CYS A 91 -14.26 3.53 -0.51
CA CYS A 91 -14.43 4.98 -0.36
C CYS A 91 -13.83 5.75 -1.55
N SER A 92 -12.95 5.14 -2.33
CA SER A 92 -12.25 5.78 -3.44
C SER A 92 -12.36 4.99 -4.74
N ASP A 93 -11.94 5.58 -5.85
CA ASP A 93 -11.74 4.88 -7.12
C ASP A 93 -10.29 4.45 -7.35
N CYS A 94 -9.48 4.44 -6.28
CA CYS A 94 -8.13 3.90 -6.33
C CYS A 94 -8.16 2.38 -6.45
N ASP A 95 -7.39 1.85 -7.37
CA ASP A 95 -7.24 0.42 -7.60
C ASP A 95 -6.63 -0.29 -6.38
N CYS A 96 -5.64 0.31 -5.74
CA CYS A 96 -4.96 -0.26 -4.57
C CYS A 96 -5.86 -0.41 -3.33
N GLU A 97 -7.06 0.21 -3.30
CA GLU A 97 -8.00 0.04 -2.18
C GLU A 97 -8.53 -1.39 -2.04
N ILE A 98 -8.47 -2.21 -3.12
CA ILE A 98 -8.91 -3.61 -3.06
C ILE A 98 -7.89 -4.54 -2.39
N LEU A 99 -6.64 -4.11 -2.14
CA LEU A 99 -5.56 -4.98 -1.66
C LEU A 99 -5.85 -5.63 -0.30
N LEU A 100 -6.35 -4.89 0.69
CA LEU A 100 -6.72 -5.46 1.99
C LEU A 100 -7.91 -6.43 1.87
N PRO A 101 -9.00 -6.12 1.15
CA PRO A 101 -10.05 -7.09 0.84
C PRO A 101 -9.53 -8.36 0.17
N LEU A 102 -8.65 -8.27 -0.83
CA LEU A 102 -8.04 -9.44 -1.47
C LEU A 102 -7.22 -10.27 -0.46
N TYR A 103 -6.45 -9.58 0.39
CA TYR A 103 -5.70 -10.26 1.44
C TYR A 103 -6.62 -11.00 2.44
N TYR A 104 -7.77 -10.44 2.77
CA TYR A 104 -8.72 -11.10 3.67
C TYR A 104 -9.38 -12.33 3.05
N GLU A 105 -9.65 -12.29 1.75
CA GLU A 105 -10.26 -13.41 1.03
C GLU A 105 -9.27 -14.55 0.75
N TYR A 106 -8.04 -14.21 0.36
CA TYR A 106 -7.10 -15.18 -0.20
C TYR A 106 -5.79 -15.33 0.59
N GLY A 107 -5.57 -14.53 1.64
CA GLY A 107 -4.28 -14.49 2.34
C GLY A 107 -3.15 -14.13 1.38
N LEU A 108 -2.02 -14.84 1.46
CA LEU A 108 -0.88 -14.62 0.55
C LEU A 108 -1.14 -15.15 -0.88
N ASP A 109 -2.14 -15.99 -1.07
CA ASP A 109 -2.53 -16.42 -2.43
C ASP A 109 -3.17 -15.28 -3.23
N MET A 110 -3.48 -14.13 -2.61
CA MET A 110 -3.95 -12.94 -3.32
C MET A 110 -3.09 -12.58 -4.53
N PHE A 111 -1.76 -12.78 -4.43
CA PHE A 111 -0.83 -12.45 -5.51
C PHE A 111 -1.04 -13.29 -6.78
N ARG A 112 -1.71 -14.44 -6.69
CA ARG A 112 -2.11 -15.26 -7.84
C ARG A 112 -3.41 -14.79 -8.49
N HIS A 113 -4.17 -13.96 -7.78
CA HIS A 113 -5.44 -13.38 -8.25
C HIS A 113 -5.28 -11.95 -8.77
N MET A 114 -4.05 -11.44 -8.79
CA MET A 114 -3.75 -10.08 -9.23
C MET A 114 -3.09 -10.09 -10.60
N ASP A 115 -3.67 -9.40 -11.56
CA ASP A 115 -2.97 -8.93 -12.75
C ASP A 115 -2.50 -7.51 -12.46
N ALA A 116 -1.23 -7.35 -12.09
CA ALA A 116 -0.72 -6.11 -11.54
C ALA A 116 0.80 -5.96 -11.70
N GLU A 117 1.24 -4.73 -11.81
CA GLU A 117 2.62 -4.33 -11.54
C GLU A 117 2.65 -3.56 -10.21
N PHE A 118 3.43 -4.02 -9.24
CA PHE A 118 3.36 -3.46 -7.90
C PHE A 118 4.62 -3.65 -7.06
N ALA A 119 4.81 -2.71 -6.12
CA ALA A 119 5.58 -2.89 -4.90
C ALA A 119 4.72 -2.42 -3.74
N LEU A 120 4.46 -3.28 -2.76
CA LEU A 120 3.59 -2.99 -1.63
C LEU A 120 4.21 -3.35 -0.28
N ILE A 121 3.70 -2.70 0.75
CA ILE A 121 3.94 -3.03 2.14
C ILE A 121 2.58 -3.10 2.82
N LEU A 122 2.26 -4.25 3.45
CA LEU A 122 1.01 -4.53 4.12
C LEU A 122 1.28 -4.96 5.56
N TYR A 123 0.55 -4.41 6.51
CA TYR A 123 0.55 -4.85 7.90
C TYR A 123 -0.72 -5.61 8.24
N ASP A 124 -0.56 -6.83 8.73
CA ASP A 124 -1.61 -7.70 9.27
C ASP A 124 -1.52 -7.66 10.81
N SER A 125 -2.39 -6.89 11.42
CA SER A 125 -2.41 -6.67 12.89
C SER A 125 -2.77 -7.93 13.68
N ARG A 126 -3.54 -8.85 13.08
CA ARG A 126 -3.96 -10.09 13.75
C ARG A 126 -2.82 -11.08 13.89
N LYS A 127 -1.85 -11.03 12.98
CA LYS A 127 -0.66 -11.89 12.97
C LYS A 127 0.60 -11.14 13.38
N ASP A 128 0.46 -9.85 13.69
CA ASP A 128 1.58 -8.93 13.94
C ASP A 128 2.67 -9.10 12.89
N ARG A 129 2.29 -8.97 11.62
CA ARG A 129 3.15 -9.27 10.49
C ARG A 129 3.18 -8.18 9.45
N LEU A 130 4.38 -7.72 9.10
CA LEU A 130 4.63 -6.88 7.94
C LEU A 130 4.96 -7.76 6.72
N ILE A 131 4.29 -7.50 5.62
CA ILE A 131 4.46 -8.19 4.34
C ILE A 131 4.97 -7.16 3.33
N ALA A 132 6.16 -7.39 2.79
CA ALA A 132 6.69 -6.62 1.68
C ALA A 132 6.71 -7.52 0.44
N ALA A 133 6.11 -7.07 -0.65
CA ALA A 133 5.99 -7.85 -1.88
C ALA A 133 6.10 -6.96 -3.12
N ARG A 134 6.60 -7.55 -4.22
CA ARG A 134 6.61 -6.92 -5.53
C ARG A 134 6.12 -7.89 -6.60
N ASP A 135 5.75 -7.37 -7.75
CA ASP A 135 5.39 -8.18 -8.91
C ASP A 135 6.53 -9.13 -9.34
N PRO A 136 6.21 -10.29 -9.96
CA PRO A 136 7.19 -11.32 -10.30
C PRO A 136 8.30 -10.85 -11.24
N ILE A 137 8.00 -9.88 -12.11
CA ILE A 137 8.96 -9.33 -13.09
C ILE A 137 9.82 -8.24 -12.44
N GLY A 138 9.29 -7.58 -11.38
CA GLY A 138 9.94 -6.47 -10.70
C GLY A 138 9.83 -5.16 -11.48
N ILE A 139 8.72 -4.96 -12.20
CA ILE A 139 8.41 -3.69 -12.90
C ILE A 139 8.42 -2.54 -11.89
N ARG A 140 7.87 -2.78 -10.69
CA ARG A 140 7.98 -1.87 -9.56
C ARG A 140 9.09 -2.34 -8.63
N PRO A 141 10.22 -1.62 -8.52
CA PRO A 141 11.32 -2.04 -7.68
C PRO A 141 10.94 -1.99 -6.20
N LEU A 142 11.42 -2.97 -5.43
CA LEU A 142 11.35 -3.01 -3.99
C LEU A 142 12.72 -3.45 -3.45
N PHE A 143 13.28 -2.63 -2.55
CA PHE A 143 14.55 -2.90 -1.89
C PHE A 143 14.31 -3.08 -0.39
N TYR A 144 15.10 -3.92 0.24
CA TYR A 144 15.10 -4.07 1.69
C TYR A 144 16.55 -4.12 2.20
N GLY A 145 16.74 -3.76 3.46
CA GLY A 145 18.03 -3.77 4.14
C GLY A 145 17.85 -3.84 5.65
N TYR A 146 18.96 -4.06 6.36
CA TYR A 146 19.06 -4.10 7.81
C TYR A 146 19.95 -2.96 8.28
#